data_3dc582f861236fa0e0271e42899a302a
#
_entry.id   3dc582f861236fa0e0271e42899a302a
#
_cell.length_a   1.000
_cell.length_b   1.000
_cell.length_c   1.000
_cell.angle_alpha   90.00
_cell.angle_beta   90.00
_cell.angle_gamma   90.00
#
_symmetry.space_group_name_H-M   'P 1'
#
loop_
_entity.id
_entity.type
_entity.pdbx_description
1 polymer ?
#
loop_
_entity_poly.entity_id
_entity_poly.type
_entity_poly.pdbx_seq_one_letter_code
_entity_poly.pdbx_strand_id
1 'polypeptide(L)'
;MPGRLPPRLTCAFVALLVAPSSHSQSKAVVNEPSAFPSPETLFYSAEWRLIFAGDARLSLEPRKRSDKTEWESKLEVESGGLVSKLYKIDDKYHMAMEDQFCTTATNLDAMEGKRHHEVKVTYDYSRRKASYEEHDLVKNISKTAETEIPGCVTDILGALYKLRTLRLEPGQSAQIPVSDGKKSVSARVEAQEREQIKTKVGTFNTVRYEAFVFNGVLFARKAQLQMWLSDDARSLPVQIRARMSFPVGSITFTLDKVEHP
;
A
#
# COMPACT_ATOMS: atom_id res chain seq x y z
N MET A 1 -58.99 -72.96 20.07
CA MET A 1 -59.12 -72.01 18.95
C MET A 1 -57.99 -70.94 19.09
N PRO A 2 -57.16 -70.76 18.09
CA PRO A 2 -55.87 -70.08 18.24
C PRO A 2 -56.00 -68.55 18.05
N GLY A 3 -55.42 -67.81 19.00
CA GLY A 3 -55.30 -66.37 18.88
C GLY A 3 -54.09 -65.94 18.02
N ARG A 4 -54.37 -65.07 17.08
CA ARG A 4 -53.34 -64.51 16.17
C ARG A 4 -52.53 -63.41 16.91
N LEU A 5 -51.20 -63.55 16.83
CA LEU A 5 -50.25 -62.49 17.17
C LEU A 5 -50.24 -61.39 16.08
N PRO A 6 -50.08 -60.06 16.47
CA PRO A 6 -49.89 -58.97 15.52
C PRO A 6 -48.44 -58.87 15.02
N PRO A 7 -48.19 -58.28 13.85
CA PRO A 7 -46.86 -58.21 13.26
C PRO A 7 -45.96 -57.14 13.93
N ARG A 8 -44.68 -57.47 14.06
CA ARG A 8 -43.62 -56.60 14.55
C ARG A 8 -43.38 -55.50 13.58
N LEU A 9 -43.55 -54.24 14.03
CA LEU A 9 -43.11 -53.03 13.32
C LEU A 9 -41.58 -52.92 13.47
N THR A 10 -40.88 -53.09 12.37
CA THR A 10 -39.41 -52.82 12.29
C THR A 10 -39.22 -51.33 12.05
N CYS A 11 -38.81 -50.59 13.07
CA CYS A 11 -38.33 -49.21 12.92
C CYS A 11 -36.97 -49.20 12.27
N ALA A 12 -36.92 -48.79 11.00
CA ALA A 12 -35.66 -48.49 10.30
C ALA A 12 -35.15 -47.12 10.78
N PHE A 13 -34.07 -47.14 11.58
CA PHE A 13 -33.30 -45.94 11.91
C PHE A 13 -32.54 -45.48 10.64
N VAL A 14 -33.01 -44.42 10.00
CA VAL A 14 -32.25 -43.71 8.98
C VAL A 14 -31.26 -42.81 9.74
N ALA A 15 -30.01 -43.25 9.83
CA ALA A 15 -28.91 -42.43 10.32
C ALA A 15 -28.57 -41.38 9.26
N LEU A 16 -29.00 -40.14 9.47
CA LEU A 16 -28.53 -39.00 8.71
C LEU A 16 -27.04 -38.77 9.04
N LEU A 17 -26.15 -39.15 8.13
CA LEU A 17 -24.74 -38.79 8.14
C LEU A 17 -24.64 -37.31 7.79
N VAL A 18 -24.60 -36.44 8.81
CA VAL A 18 -24.21 -35.07 8.66
C VAL A 18 -22.69 -35.04 8.47
N ALA A 19 -22.24 -34.89 7.22
CA ALA A 19 -20.84 -34.67 6.92
C ALA A 19 -20.43 -33.27 7.49
N PRO A 20 -19.36 -33.18 8.30
CA PRO A 20 -18.86 -31.89 8.71
C PRO A 20 -18.32 -31.15 7.47
N SER A 21 -18.93 -30.01 7.16
CA SER A 21 -18.39 -29.08 6.18
C SER A 21 -17.09 -28.53 6.71
N SER A 22 -15.97 -29.11 6.28
CA SER A 22 -14.65 -28.56 6.54
C SER A 22 -14.54 -27.23 5.79
N HIS A 23 -14.77 -26.13 6.52
CA HIS A 23 -14.35 -24.82 6.06
C HIS A 23 -12.83 -24.83 6.00
N SER A 24 -12.30 -24.99 4.78
CA SER A 24 -10.89 -24.77 4.49
C SER A 24 -10.62 -23.28 4.76
N GLN A 25 -10.19 -22.97 5.97
CA GLN A 25 -9.54 -21.69 6.24
C GLN A 25 -8.24 -21.70 5.42
N SER A 26 -8.24 -20.96 4.32
CA SER A 26 -7.03 -20.65 3.58
C SER A 26 -6.05 -19.99 4.58
N LYS A 27 -5.12 -20.79 5.11
CA LYS A 27 -3.98 -20.26 5.84
C LYS A 27 -3.24 -19.37 4.84
N ALA A 28 -3.20 -18.06 5.13
CA ALA A 28 -2.27 -17.17 4.45
C ALA A 28 -0.90 -17.83 4.56
N VAL A 29 -0.34 -18.24 3.43
CA VAL A 29 1.04 -18.70 3.36
C VAL A 29 1.89 -17.49 3.66
N VAL A 30 2.33 -17.36 4.89
CA VAL A 30 3.37 -16.41 5.26
C VAL A 30 4.65 -17.00 4.69
N ASN A 31 4.94 -16.69 3.42
CA ASN A 31 6.24 -16.99 2.85
C ASN A 31 7.29 -16.28 3.70
N GLU A 32 8.41 -16.97 3.97
CA GLU A 32 9.58 -16.39 4.62
C GLU A 32 9.89 -15.02 4.01
N PRO A 33 10.17 -13.98 4.81
CA PRO A 33 10.40 -12.66 4.27
C PRO A 33 11.52 -12.73 3.25
N SER A 34 11.22 -12.41 2.00
CA SER A 34 12.26 -12.21 1.00
C SER A 34 13.25 -11.16 1.53
N ALA A 35 14.52 -11.29 1.14
CA ALA A 35 15.53 -10.30 1.51
C ALA A 35 14.96 -8.88 1.27
N PHE A 36 15.23 -7.98 2.22
CA PHE A 36 14.83 -6.57 2.10
C PHE A 36 15.24 -6.06 0.71
N PRO A 37 14.44 -5.25 0.02
CA PRO A 37 14.82 -4.72 -1.29
C PRO A 37 16.22 -4.10 -1.25
N SER A 38 17.03 -4.39 -2.25
CA SER A 38 18.34 -3.76 -2.41
C SER A 38 18.17 -2.26 -2.69
N PRO A 39 19.21 -1.43 -2.46
CA PRO A 39 19.19 -0.03 -2.85
C PRO A 39 18.77 0.11 -4.30
N GLU A 40 17.87 1.05 -4.58
CA GLU A 40 17.32 1.25 -5.92
C GLU A 40 16.84 2.68 -6.13
N THR A 41 16.81 3.12 -7.38
CA THR A 41 16.10 4.32 -7.78
C THR A 41 15.21 4.00 -8.98
N LEU A 42 13.92 4.28 -8.83
CA LEU A 42 12.88 4.05 -9.82
C LEU A 42 12.38 5.39 -10.36
N PHE A 43 12.29 5.51 -11.68
CA PHE A 43 11.80 6.69 -12.35
C PHE A 43 10.49 6.36 -13.05
N TYR A 44 9.52 7.25 -12.95
CA TYR A 44 8.19 7.08 -13.51
C TYR A 44 7.80 8.28 -14.35
N SER A 45 7.10 8.04 -15.45
CA SER A 45 6.27 9.06 -16.09
C SER A 45 4.86 9.01 -15.50
N ALA A 46 4.30 10.19 -15.23
CA ALA A 46 2.94 10.36 -14.76
C ALA A 46 2.02 10.78 -15.91
N GLU A 47 0.86 10.14 -16.00
CA GLU A 47 -0.21 10.49 -16.92
C GLU A 47 -1.48 10.85 -16.16
N TRP A 48 -2.12 11.93 -16.56
CA TRP A 48 -3.45 12.32 -16.13
C TRP A 48 -4.42 12.20 -17.31
N ARG A 49 -5.37 11.26 -17.20
CA ARG A 49 -6.32 10.97 -18.30
C ARG A 49 -5.63 10.77 -19.66
N LEU A 50 -4.54 10.00 -19.68
CA LEU A 50 -3.71 9.72 -20.88
C LEU A 50 -2.90 10.90 -21.42
N ILE A 51 -2.84 12.02 -20.72
CA ILE A 51 -2.00 13.16 -21.05
C ILE A 51 -0.78 13.13 -20.13
N PHE A 52 0.42 13.31 -20.67
CA PHE A 52 1.62 13.46 -19.85
C PHE A 52 1.43 14.57 -18.80
N ALA A 53 1.63 14.22 -17.55
CA ALA A 53 1.35 15.08 -16.40
C ALA A 53 2.61 15.43 -15.59
N GLY A 54 3.69 14.70 -15.78
CA GLY A 54 4.92 14.91 -15.03
C GLY A 54 5.73 13.65 -14.83
N ASP A 55 6.67 13.72 -13.91
CA ASP A 55 7.60 12.66 -13.58
C ASP A 55 7.61 12.41 -12.07
N ALA A 56 8.02 11.20 -11.69
CA ALA A 56 8.28 10.88 -10.29
C ALA A 56 9.57 10.06 -10.15
N ARG A 57 10.27 10.28 -9.05
CA ARG A 57 11.46 9.54 -8.67
C ARG A 57 11.28 8.95 -7.29
N LEU A 58 11.43 7.64 -7.17
CA LEU A 58 11.37 6.91 -5.90
C LEU A 58 12.71 6.24 -5.65
N SER A 59 13.40 6.60 -4.57
CA SER A 59 14.65 5.97 -4.17
C SER A 59 14.51 5.26 -2.82
N LEU A 60 15.29 4.21 -2.64
CA LEU A 60 15.47 3.49 -1.39
C LEU A 60 16.95 3.28 -1.15
N GLU A 61 17.45 3.74 -0.01
CA GLU A 61 18.85 3.66 0.36
C GLU A 61 19.03 3.22 1.82
N PRO A 62 20.05 2.39 2.12
CA PRO A 62 20.38 2.07 3.50
C PRO A 62 21.09 3.23 4.18
N ARG A 63 20.71 3.52 5.42
CA ARG A 63 21.36 4.51 6.28
C ARG A 63 21.87 3.84 7.55
N LYS A 64 23.12 4.06 7.89
CA LYS A 64 23.65 3.66 9.18
C LYS A 64 23.31 4.72 10.23
N ARG A 65 22.60 4.30 11.29
CA ARG A 65 22.33 5.12 12.45
C ARG A 65 22.77 4.37 13.70
N SER A 66 23.88 4.84 14.29
CA SER A 66 24.55 4.11 15.37
C SER A 66 24.91 2.67 14.94
N ASP A 67 24.43 1.66 15.66
CA ASP A 67 24.72 0.24 15.37
C ASP A 67 23.59 -0.45 14.56
N LYS A 68 22.56 0.31 14.14
CA LYS A 68 21.42 -0.22 13.37
C LYS A 68 21.44 0.27 11.94
N THR A 69 21.01 -0.58 11.02
CA THR A 69 20.70 -0.17 9.66
C THR A 69 19.25 0.32 9.65
N GLU A 70 19.04 1.53 9.17
CA GLU A 70 17.74 2.09 8.82
C GLU A 70 17.67 2.21 7.30
N TRP A 71 16.48 2.30 6.76
CA TRP A 71 16.26 2.56 5.36
C TRP A 71 15.62 3.94 5.19
N GLU A 72 16.12 4.69 4.24
CA GLU A 72 15.51 5.95 3.80
C GLU A 72 14.91 5.77 2.42
N SER A 73 13.69 6.26 2.25
CA SER A 73 13.04 6.37 0.95
C SER A 73 12.67 7.82 0.68
N LYS A 74 12.88 8.22 -0.58
CA LYS A 74 12.50 9.56 -1.07
C LYS A 74 11.60 9.38 -2.28
N LEU A 75 10.47 10.08 -2.27
CA LEU A 75 9.60 10.23 -3.42
C LEU A 75 9.55 11.70 -3.81
N GLU A 76 9.98 12.00 -5.02
CA GLU A 76 9.90 13.33 -5.61
C GLU A 76 8.89 13.25 -6.76
N VAL A 77 7.94 14.18 -6.81
CA VAL A 77 6.90 14.24 -7.85
C VAL A 77 6.84 15.65 -8.41
N GLU A 78 7.06 15.78 -9.70
CA GLU A 78 6.98 17.06 -10.40
C GLU A 78 5.96 16.99 -11.54
N SER A 79 5.06 18.00 -11.61
CA SER A 79 4.18 18.12 -12.75
C SER A 79 4.92 18.63 -13.99
N GLY A 80 4.53 18.13 -15.17
CA GLY A 80 5.16 18.45 -16.44
C GLY A 80 4.16 18.82 -17.56
N GLY A 81 4.68 19.24 -18.68
CA GLY A 81 3.91 19.51 -19.89
C GLY A 81 2.82 20.56 -19.72
N LEU A 82 1.64 20.29 -20.31
CA LEU A 82 0.48 21.18 -20.19
C LEU A 82 -0.12 21.20 -18.80
N VAL A 83 -0.01 20.10 -18.05
CA VAL A 83 -0.57 19.97 -16.71
C VAL A 83 0.11 20.93 -15.76
N SER A 84 1.42 21.10 -15.82
CA SER A 84 2.16 22.05 -14.96
C SER A 84 1.74 23.51 -15.15
N LYS A 85 1.20 23.88 -16.33
CA LYS A 85 0.65 25.22 -16.58
C LYS A 85 -0.71 25.42 -15.93
N LEU A 86 -1.47 24.35 -15.74
CA LEU A 86 -2.81 24.37 -15.13
C LEU A 86 -2.72 24.19 -13.62
N TYR A 87 -1.85 23.29 -13.17
CA TYR A 87 -1.69 22.96 -11.76
C TYR A 87 -0.26 22.45 -11.52
N LYS A 88 0.57 23.32 -10.95
CA LYS A 88 1.95 22.96 -10.63
C LYS A 88 1.99 22.06 -9.41
N ILE A 89 2.74 20.96 -9.47
CA ILE A 89 3.09 20.08 -8.36
C ILE A 89 4.61 20.01 -8.28
N ASP A 90 5.15 20.14 -7.07
CA ASP A 90 6.55 19.88 -6.73
C ASP A 90 6.54 19.39 -5.28
N ASP A 91 6.42 18.06 -5.14
CA ASP A 91 6.27 17.42 -3.85
C ASP A 91 7.48 16.54 -3.55
N LYS A 92 8.03 16.69 -2.34
CA LYS A 92 9.16 15.91 -1.84
C LYS A 92 8.76 15.20 -0.56
N TYR A 93 8.70 13.90 -0.62
CA TYR A 93 8.36 13.04 0.49
C TYR A 93 9.59 12.23 0.93
N HIS A 94 9.93 12.31 2.19
CA HIS A 94 11.01 11.55 2.82
C HIS A 94 10.45 10.64 3.90
N MET A 95 10.90 9.41 3.94
CA MET A 95 10.52 8.44 4.94
C MET A 95 11.76 7.69 5.43
N ALA A 96 11.84 7.49 6.75
CA ALA A 96 12.82 6.61 7.40
C ALA A 96 12.08 5.44 8.06
N MET A 97 12.63 4.23 7.95
CA MET A 97 12.05 3.02 8.52
C MET A 97 13.14 2.05 8.99
N GLU A 98 12.78 1.19 9.95
CA GLU A 98 13.61 0.07 10.41
C GLU A 98 13.48 -1.15 9.47
N ASP A 99 14.32 -2.16 9.63
CA ASP A 99 14.36 -3.38 8.80
C ASP A 99 13.01 -4.13 8.74
N GLN A 100 12.16 -3.99 9.74
CA GLN A 100 10.82 -4.60 9.77
C GLN A 100 9.75 -3.76 9.07
N PHE A 101 10.13 -2.70 8.37
CA PHE A 101 9.27 -1.72 7.73
C PHE A 101 8.47 -0.83 8.70
N CYS A 102 8.87 -0.78 9.98
CA CYS A 102 8.28 0.15 10.93
C CYS A 102 8.80 1.56 10.61
N THR A 103 7.92 2.44 10.18
CA THR A 103 8.29 3.83 9.87
C THR A 103 8.66 4.58 11.15
N THR A 104 9.80 5.26 11.16
CA THR A 104 10.27 6.04 12.31
C THR A 104 10.01 7.55 12.15
N ALA A 105 10.05 8.04 10.92
CA ALA A 105 9.75 9.43 10.60
C ALA A 105 9.31 9.60 9.15
N THR A 106 8.47 10.60 8.91
CA THR A 106 8.17 11.10 7.57
C THR A 106 8.22 12.60 7.53
N ASN A 107 8.66 13.16 6.39
CA ASN A 107 8.63 14.58 6.10
C ASN A 107 8.10 14.75 4.68
N LEU A 108 7.18 15.68 4.51
CA LEU A 108 6.64 16.08 3.21
C LEU A 108 6.81 17.58 3.07
N ASP A 109 7.39 18.03 1.98
CA ASP A 109 7.32 19.38 1.47
C ASP A 109 6.50 19.34 0.19
N ALA A 110 5.28 19.90 0.23
CA ALA A 110 4.33 19.80 -0.86
C ALA A 110 3.95 21.17 -1.39
N MET A 111 4.23 21.37 -2.68
CA MET A 111 3.86 22.56 -3.43
C MET A 111 2.82 22.19 -4.50
N GLU A 112 1.56 22.43 -4.21
CA GLU A 112 0.41 22.05 -5.03
C GLU A 112 -0.40 23.28 -5.46
N GLY A 113 -0.19 23.75 -6.67
CA GLY A 113 -0.83 24.95 -7.21
C GLY A 113 -0.45 26.20 -6.40
N LYS A 114 -1.39 26.73 -5.62
CA LYS A 114 -1.18 27.88 -4.73
C LYS A 114 -0.92 27.48 -3.27
N ARG A 115 -0.94 26.21 -2.96
CA ARG A 115 -0.69 25.70 -1.62
C ARG A 115 0.77 25.33 -1.50
N HIS A 116 1.37 25.68 -0.37
CA HIS A 116 2.67 25.20 0.04
C HIS A 116 2.60 24.81 1.51
N HIS A 117 2.83 23.56 1.82
CA HIS A 117 2.76 23.07 3.17
C HIS A 117 3.82 22.02 3.45
N GLU A 118 4.33 22.07 4.65
CA GLU A 118 5.24 21.07 5.19
C GLU A 118 4.49 20.18 6.18
N VAL A 119 4.78 18.88 6.15
CA VAL A 119 4.25 17.92 7.12
C VAL A 119 5.40 17.12 7.70
N LYS A 120 5.39 16.97 9.01
CA LYS A 120 6.32 16.11 9.73
C LYS A 120 5.53 15.13 10.60
N VAL A 121 5.89 13.86 10.52
CA VAL A 121 5.36 12.82 11.41
C VAL A 121 6.52 12.09 12.07
N THR A 122 6.43 11.91 13.37
CA THR A 122 7.36 11.09 14.16
C THR A 122 6.61 9.96 14.84
N TYR A 123 7.20 8.76 14.85
CA TYR A 123 6.59 7.56 15.41
C TYR A 123 7.39 7.12 16.63
N ASP A 124 6.79 7.26 17.82
CA ASP A 124 7.36 6.85 19.10
C ASP A 124 6.73 5.53 19.55
N TYR A 125 7.44 4.44 19.27
CA TYR A 125 6.97 3.09 19.61
C TYR A 125 7.00 2.81 21.13
N SER A 126 7.84 3.51 21.88
CA SER A 126 7.88 3.39 23.34
C SER A 126 6.62 3.95 23.99
N ARG A 127 6.11 5.05 23.47
CA ARG A 127 4.86 5.70 23.89
C ARG A 127 3.63 5.19 23.13
N ARG A 128 3.83 4.41 22.06
CA ARG A 128 2.79 3.97 21.12
C ARG A 128 2.01 5.12 20.53
N LYS A 129 2.71 6.15 20.10
CA LYS A 129 2.12 7.36 19.54
C LYS A 129 2.83 7.82 18.29
N ALA A 130 2.05 8.38 17.35
CA ALA A 130 2.55 9.16 16.25
C ALA A 130 2.16 10.61 16.47
N SER A 131 3.12 11.52 16.28
CA SER A 131 2.92 12.97 16.37
C SER A 131 2.97 13.56 14.97
N TYR A 132 1.94 14.30 14.61
CA TYR A 132 1.76 14.97 13.33
C TYR A 132 1.87 16.47 13.50
N GLU A 133 2.65 17.11 12.65
CA GLU A 133 2.79 18.56 12.54
C GLU A 133 2.63 18.96 11.07
N GLU A 134 1.76 19.92 10.78
CA GLU A 134 1.56 20.53 9.46
C GLU A 134 1.73 22.03 9.56
N HIS A 135 2.51 22.62 8.67
CA HIS A 135 2.65 24.06 8.51
C HIS A 135 2.21 24.48 7.10
N ASP A 136 1.14 25.26 7.00
CA ASP A 136 0.72 25.92 5.75
C ASP A 136 1.57 27.21 5.61
N LEU A 137 2.57 27.16 4.74
CA LEU A 137 3.55 28.25 4.55
C LEU A 137 2.94 29.48 3.87
N VAL A 138 1.83 29.32 3.14
CA VAL A 138 1.13 30.43 2.48
C VAL A 138 0.29 31.21 3.48
N LYS A 139 -0.41 30.50 4.39
CA LYS A 139 -1.28 31.12 5.40
C LYS A 139 -0.59 31.37 6.72
N ASN A 140 0.61 30.82 6.91
CA ASN A 140 1.35 30.78 8.16
C ASN A 140 0.52 30.20 9.32
N ILE A 141 -0.08 29.04 9.09
CA ILE A 141 -0.93 28.33 10.06
C ILE A 141 -0.33 26.95 10.32
N SER A 142 -0.15 26.62 11.59
CA SER A 142 0.27 25.29 12.01
C SER A 142 -0.91 24.48 12.56
N LYS A 143 -0.85 23.15 12.35
CA LYS A 143 -1.77 22.17 12.92
C LYS A 143 -0.95 21.03 13.50
N THR A 144 -1.38 20.51 14.62
CA THR A 144 -0.77 19.34 15.27
C THR A 144 -1.85 18.32 15.56
N ALA A 145 -1.46 17.06 15.56
CA ALA A 145 -2.30 15.96 16.00
C ALA A 145 -1.42 14.86 16.63
N GLU A 146 -2.02 14.05 17.46
CA GLU A 146 -1.39 12.85 17.99
C GLU A 146 -2.38 11.69 17.88
N THR A 147 -1.89 10.51 17.47
CA THR A 147 -2.71 9.30 17.37
C THR A 147 -1.99 8.12 18.00
N GLU A 148 -2.77 7.19 18.53
CA GLU A 148 -2.22 5.92 19.01
C GLU A 148 -1.84 5.04 17.83
N ILE A 149 -0.71 4.33 17.97
CA ILE A 149 -0.21 3.38 16.98
C ILE A 149 0.02 2.01 17.63
N PRO A 150 -0.15 0.91 16.89
CA PRO A 150 0.30 -0.40 17.34
C PRO A 150 1.83 -0.45 17.41
N GLY A 151 2.37 -1.61 17.83
CA GLY A 151 3.82 -1.78 18.04
C GLY A 151 4.70 -1.53 16.81
N CYS A 152 4.15 -1.64 15.60
CA CYS A 152 4.82 -1.34 14.34
C CYS A 152 3.77 -0.90 13.31
N VAL A 153 3.95 0.26 12.73
CA VAL A 153 3.14 0.75 11.61
C VAL A 153 4.06 1.17 10.46
N THR A 154 3.50 1.16 9.26
CA THR A 154 4.13 1.79 8.12
C THR A 154 3.47 3.14 7.83
N ASP A 155 4.17 4.02 7.12
CA ASP A 155 3.53 5.08 6.35
C ASP A 155 3.10 4.53 4.97
N ILE A 156 2.71 5.40 4.05
CA ILE A 156 2.22 4.96 2.73
C ILE A 156 3.35 4.36 1.85
N LEU A 157 4.58 4.88 1.92
CA LEU A 157 5.72 4.33 1.19
C LEU A 157 6.23 3.04 1.84
N GLY A 158 6.32 3.01 3.16
CA GLY A 158 6.66 1.80 3.91
C GLY A 158 5.66 0.67 3.65
N ALA A 159 4.37 1.00 3.49
CA ALA A 159 3.35 0.02 3.10
C ALA A 159 3.59 -0.56 1.71
N LEU A 160 4.05 0.25 0.74
CA LEU A 160 4.45 -0.24 -0.58
C LEU A 160 5.62 -1.22 -0.47
N TYR A 161 6.67 -0.88 0.29
CA TYR A 161 7.82 -1.78 0.49
C TYR A 161 7.42 -3.05 1.24
N LYS A 162 6.56 -2.95 2.26
CA LYS A 162 6.01 -4.12 2.94
C LYS A 162 5.23 -5.01 2.00
N LEU A 163 4.38 -4.45 1.15
CA LEU A 163 3.61 -5.19 0.15
C LEU A 163 4.51 -5.98 -0.80
N ARG A 164 5.60 -5.40 -1.26
CA ARG A 164 6.58 -6.05 -2.16
C ARG A 164 7.18 -7.33 -1.57
N THR A 165 7.22 -7.47 -0.26
CA THR A 165 7.72 -8.69 0.41
C THR A 165 6.66 -9.76 0.59
N LEU A 166 5.37 -9.42 0.53
CA LEU A 166 4.29 -10.37 0.84
C LEU A 166 4.04 -11.37 -0.29
N ARG A 167 4.31 -11.01 -1.54
CA ARG A 167 4.15 -11.86 -2.73
C ARG A 167 2.83 -12.65 -2.72
N LEU A 168 1.72 -11.93 -2.55
CA LEU A 168 0.41 -12.54 -2.50
C LEU A 168 0.03 -13.10 -3.88
N GLU A 169 -0.52 -14.30 -3.89
CA GLU A 169 -1.12 -14.91 -5.07
C GLU A 169 -2.49 -14.29 -5.37
N PRO A 170 -2.93 -14.23 -6.64
CA PRO A 170 -4.26 -13.78 -7.01
C PRO A 170 -5.36 -14.40 -6.14
N GLY A 171 -6.25 -13.57 -5.61
CA GLY A 171 -7.31 -13.95 -4.66
C GLY A 171 -6.89 -13.93 -3.19
N GLN A 172 -5.60 -13.75 -2.88
CA GLN A 172 -5.13 -13.58 -1.50
C GLN A 172 -5.20 -12.11 -1.06
N SER A 173 -5.30 -11.90 0.23
CA SER A 173 -5.27 -10.56 0.84
C SER A 173 -4.42 -10.54 2.10
N ALA A 174 -3.93 -9.35 2.44
CA ALA A 174 -3.19 -9.09 3.68
C ALA A 174 -3.70 -7.80 4.34
N GLN A 175 -3.37 -7.67 5.61
CA GLN A 175 -3.60 -6.45 6.39
C GLN A 175 -2.26 -5.82 6.71
N ILE A 176 -2.10 -4.54 6.38
CA ILE A 176 -0.88 -3.77 6.67
C ILE A 176 -1.27 -2.63 7.61
N PRO A 177 -0.69 -2.55 8.82
CA PRO A 177 -0.88 -1.40 9.70
C PRO A 177 -0.26 -0.15 9.09
N VAL A 178 -1.08 0.87 8.82
CA VAL A 178 -0.65 2.12 8.18
C VAL A 178 -1.09 3.31 9.02
N SER A 179 -0.23 4.34 9.13
CA SER A 179 -0.56 5.59 9.80
C SER A 179 -0.06 6.80 9.00
N ASP A 180 -0.87 7.86 8.95
CA ASP A 180 -0.50 9.18 8.41
C ASP A 180 -0.14 10.19 9.52
N GLY A 181 -0.02 9.70 10.77
CA GLY A 181 0.24 10.51 11.95
C GLY A 181 -1.01 11.12 12.58
N LYS A 182 -2.12 11.23 11.86
CA LYS A 182 -3.44 11.67 12.38
C LYS A 182 -4.36 10.51 12.64
N LYS A 183 -4.18 9.44 11.90
CA LYS A 183 -5.00 8.22 11.98
C LYS A 183 -4.11 7.00 11.77
N SER A 184 -4.43 5.94 12.48
CA SER A 184 -3.80 4.63 12.30
C SER A 184 -4.87 3.59 11.98
N VAL A 185 -4.64 2.78 10.96
CA VAL A 185 -5.60 1.78 10.47
C VAL A 185 -4.89 0.50 10.05
N SER A 186 -5.61 -0.60 10.02
CA SER A 186 -5.17 -1.82 9.34
C SER A 186 -5.72 -1.79 7.92
N ALA A 187 -4.88 -1.43 6.95
CA ALA A 187 -5.26 -1.32 5.55
C ALA A 187 -5.25 -2.70 4.88
N ARG A 188 -6.38 -3.05 4.26
CA ARG A 188 -6.46 -4.27 3.46
C ARG A 188 -5.82 -4.05 2.10
N VAL A 189 -5.07 -5.05 1.64
CA VAL A 189 -4.53 -5.15 0.28
C VAL A 189 -4.92 -6.50 -0.29
N GLU A 190 -5.37 -6.51 -1.54
CA GLU A 190 -5.75 -7.73 -2.28
C GLU A 190 -4.91 -7.90 -3.53
N ALA A 191 -4.37 -9.09 -3.75
CA ALA A 191 -3.85 -9.51 -5.05
C ALA A 191 -5.04 -9.95 -5.93
N GLN A 192 -5.18 -9.33 -7.10
CA GLN A 192 -6.32 -9.58 -7.99
C GLN A 192 -5.95 -10.55 -9.10
N GLU A 193 -5.37 -10.07 -10.17
CA GLU A 193 -5.06 -10.89 -11.34
C GLU A 193 -3.65 -10.65 -11.87
N ARG A 194 -3.16 -11.57 -12.70
CA ARG A 194 -1.90 -11.41 -13.42
C ARG A 194 -2.16 -10.71 -14.74
N GLU A 195 -1.37 -9.69 -15.01
CA GLU A 195 -1.44 -8.87 -16.23
C GLU A 195 -0.05 -8.61 -16.77
N GLN A 196 0.07 -8.36 -18.06
CA GLN A 196 1.30 -7.85 -18.64
C GLN A 196 1.22 -6.34 -18.78
N ILE A 197 2.23 -5.66 -18.23
CA ILE A 197 2.39 -4.21 -18.35
C ILE A 197 3.61 -3.90 -19.20
N LYS A 198 3.36 -3.14 -20.26
CA LYS A 198 4.42 -2.65 -21.16
C LYS A 198 4.87 -1.27 -20.68
N THR A 199 6.16 -1.10 -20.52
CA THR A 199 6.82 0.14 -20.10
C THR A 199 7.97 0.50 -21.06
N LYS A 200 8.65 1.62 -20.83
CA LYS A 200 9.86 1.99 -21.58
C LYS A 200 11.04 1.04 -21.32
N VAL A 201 11.08 0.40 -20.14
CA VAL A 201 12.16 -0.52 -19.76
C VAL A 201 11.85 -1.98 -20.07
N GLY A 202 10.72 -2.26 -20.71
CA GLY A 202 10.34 -3.60 -21.13
C GLY A 202 8.90 -3.98 -20.82
N THR A 203 8.58 -5.26 -21.05
CA THR A 203 7.29 -5.86 -20.70
C THR A 203 7.45 -6.72 -19.47
N PHE A 204 6.62 -6.48 -18.47
CA PHE A 204 6.64 -7.19 -17.20
C PHE A 204 5.39 -8.05 -17.03
N ASN A 205 5.57 -9.30 -16.62
CA ASN A 205 4.48 -10.04 -16.00
C ASN A 205 4.29 -9.44 -14.61
N THR A 206 3.07 -9.12 -14.24
CA THR A 206 2.76 -8.44 -12.98
C THR A 206 1.58 -9.09 -12.29
N VAL A 207 1.52 -8.93 -10.97
CA VAL A 207 0.30 -9.13 -10.19
C VAL A 207 -0.27 -7.76 -9.88
N ARG A 208 -1.57 -7.56 -10.16
CA ARG A 208 -2.28 -6.34 -9.77
C ARG A 208 -2.76 -6.44 -8.33
N TYR A 209 -2.50 -5.40 -7.56
CA TYR A 209 -2.96 -5.25 -6.18
C TYR A 209 -3.93 -4.07 -6.08
N GLU A 210 -4.96 -4.21 -5.26
CA GLU A 210 -5.80 -3.10 -4.83
C GLU A 210 -5.59 -2.82 -3.34
N ALA A 211 -5.29 -1.57 -2.98
CA ALA A 211 -5.10 -1.13 -1.61
C ALA A 211 -6.28 -0.29 -1.14
N PHE A 212 -6.90 -0.70 -0.04
CA PHE A 212 -8.09 -0.08 0.53
C PHE A 212 -7.71 0.95 1.60
N VAL A 213 -7.10 2.05 1.17
CA VAL A 213 -6.64 3.16 2.03
C VAL A 213 -7.53 4.40 1.91
N PHE A 214 -8.35 4.48 0.86
CA PHE A 214 -9.28 5.58 0.61
C PHE A 214 -10.69 5.32 1.17
N ASN A 215 -11.65 6.17 0.81
CA ASN A 215 -13.07 6.04 1.16
C ASN A 215 -13.32 6.08 2.67
N GLY A 216 -12.52 6.87 3.40
CA GLY A 216 -12.63 7.02 4.85
C GLY A 216 -11.81 6.02 5.68
N VAL A 217 -11.11 5.08 5.04
CA VAL A 217 -10.22 4.15 5.75
C VAL A 217 -9.04 4.94 6.36
N LEU A 218 -8.05 5.32 5.58
CA LEU A 218 -7.00 6.25 5.99
C LEU A 218 -7.31 7.66 5.45
N PHE A 219 -7.56 7.77 4.16
CA PHE A 219 -7.89 9.02 3.48
C PHE A 219 -9.39 9.12 3.22
N ALA A 220 -9.97 10.31 3.53
CA ALA A 220 -11.41 10.56 3.33
C ALA A 220 -11.83 10.61 1.86
N ARG A 221 -10.90 10.95 0.94
CA ARG A 221 -11.15 11.09 -0.48
C ARG A 221 -11.66 9.77 -1.09
N LYS A 222 -12.67 9.86 -1.96
CA LYS A 222 -13.16 8.72 -2.74
C LYS A 222 -12.17 8.42 -3.86
N ALA A 223 -11.48 7.28 -3.77
CA ALA A 223 -10.52 6.81 -4.77
C ALA A 223 -10.33 5.29 -4.68
N GLN A 224 -9.74 4.73 -5.74
CA GLN A 224 -9.17 3.38 -5.77
C GLN A 224 -7.67 3.51 -6.02
N LEU A 225 -6.88 2.73 -5.31
CA LEU A 225 -5.42 2.64 -5.50
C LEU A 225 -5.08 1.25 -5.99
N GLN A 226 -4.56 1.18 -7.20
CA GLN A 226 -4.12 -0.05 -7.83
C GLN A 226 -2.61 0.02 -8.08
N MET A 227 -1.92 -1.10 -7.88
CA MET A 227 -0.48 -1.23 -8.08
C MET A 227 -0.20 -2.52 -8.83
N TRP A 228 0.65 -2.47 -9.83
CA TRP A 228 1.15 -3.62 -10.56
C TRP A 228 2.58 -3.88 -10.16
N LEU A 229 2.79 -4.95 -9.41
CA LEU A 229 4.13 -5.38 -8.99
C LEU A 229 4.63 -6.48 -9.92
N SER A 230 5.91 -6.42 -10.33
CA SER A 230 6.49 -7.47 -11.17
C SER A 230 6.43 -8.83 -10.46
N ASP A 231 6.04 -9.86 -11.20
CA ASP A 231 5.92 -11.25 -10.72
C ASP A 231 7.30 -11.95 -10.80
N ASP A 232 8.29 -11.31 -10.19
CA ASP A 232 9.67 -11.79 -10.07
C ASP A 232 10.24 -11.51 -8.67
N ALA A 233 11.50 -11.88 -8.44
CA ALA A 233 12.15 -11.72 -7.14
C ALA A 233 12.27 -10.26 -6.67
N ARG A 234 12.23 -9.28 -7.58
CA ARG A 234 12.36 -7.85 -7.27
C ARG A 234 11.04 -7.25 -6.84
N SER A 235 9.90 -7.81 -7.30
CA SER A 235 8.55 -7.26 -7.04
C SER A 235 8.48 -5.75 -7.27
N LEU A 236 9.01 -5.29 -8.42
CA LEU A 236 9.10 -3.87 -8.76
C LEU A 236 7.70 -3.27 -8.93
N PRO A 237 7.41 -2.09 -8.40
CA PRO A 237 6.18 -1.37 -8.69
C PRO A 237 6.23 -0.80 -10.11
N VAL A 238 5.77 -1.61 -11.09
CA VAL A 238 5.84 -1.31 -12.52
C VAL A 238 4.85 -0.23 -12.91
N GLN A 239 3.67 -0.24 -12.27
CA GLN A 239 2.65 0.77 -12.48
C GLN A 239 1.87 1.02 -11.20
N ILE A 240 1.53 2.29 -10.93
CA ILE A 240 0.68 2.71 -9.82
C ILE A 240 -0.41 3.60 -10.39
N ARG A 241 -1.68 3.32 -10.08
CA ARG A 241 -2.83 4.08 -10.55
C ARG A 241 -3.73 4.48 -9.40
N ALA A 242 -3.95 5.77 -9.26
CA ALA A 242 -5.00 6.33 -8.42
C ALA A 242 -6.18 6.76 -9.30
N ARG A 243 -7.34 6.11 -9.13
CA ARG A 243 -8.58 6.48 -9.79
C ARG A 243 -9.45 7.25 -8.80
N MET A 244 -9.64 8.51 -9.03
CA MET A 244 -10.45 9.42 -8.21
C MET A 244 -11.79 9.72 -8.90
N SER A 245 -12.77 10.17 -8.11
CA SER A 245 -14.06 10.63 -8.64
C SER A 245 -13.88 11.90 -9.48
N PHE A 246 -14.86 12.14 -10.38
CA PHE A 246 -14.92 13.39 -11.15
C PHE A 246 -14.82 14.63 -10.22
N PRO A 247 -14.09 15.70 -10.60
CA PRO A 247 -13.51 15.95 -11.93
C PRO A 247 -12.07 15.43 -12.13
N VAL A 248 -11.40 14.89 -11.11
CA VAL A 248 -9.97 14.55 -11.19
C VAL A 248 -9.71 13.38 -12.15
N GLY A 249 -10.42 12.26 -12.02
CA GLY A 249 -10.21 11.08 -12.85
C GLY A 249 -9.00 10.26 -12.43
N SER A 250 -8.29 9.64 -13.39
CA SER A 250 -7.17 8.75 -13.10
C SER A 250 -5.82 9.45 -13.27
N ILE A 251 -4.91 9.19 -12.33
CA ILE A 251 -3.49 9.46 -12.45
C ILE A 251 -2.78 8.12 -12.45
N THR A 252 -1.89 7.91 -13.44
CA THR A 252 -1.13 6.67 -13.59
C THR A 252 0.35 7.00 -13.65
N PHE A 253 1.15 6.37 -12.80
CA PHE A 253 2.59 6.37 -12.84
C PHE A 253 3.05 5.06 -13.48
N THR A 254 3.88 5.13 -14.53
CA THR A 254 4.43 3.97 -15.23
C THR A 254 5.94 4.01 -15.18
N LEU A 255 6.57 2.88 -14.87
CA LEU A 255 8.01 2.75 -14.70
C LEU A 255 8.75 3.04 -16.01
N ASP A 256 9.65 4.00 -15.99
CA ASP A 256 10.43 4.48 -17.14
C ASP A 256 11.89 4.07 -17.09
N LYS A 257 12.47 3.96 -15.87
CA LYS A 257 13.87 3.61 -15.66
C LYS A 257 14.08 2.99 -14.29
N VAL A 258 15.04 2.07 -14.19
CA VAL A 258 15.52 1.47 -12.93
C VAL A 258 17.01 1.71 -12.86
N GLU A 259 17.49 2.26 -11.76
CA GLU A 259 18.90 2.34 -11.41
C GLU A 259 19.17 1.53 -10.16
N HIS A 260 20.23 0.76 -10.19
CA HIS A 260 20.80 0.08 -9.03
C HIS A 260 22.16 0.72 -8.78
N PRO A 261 22.47 1.23 -7.58
CA PRO A 261 23.77 1.79 -7.23
C PRO A 261 24.86 0.73 -7.19
#